data_74c7bd4bb3b11378e2dcad78b80cc9ea
#
_entry.id   74c7bd4bb3b11378e2dcad78b80cc9ea
#
_cell.length_a   1.000
_cell.length_b   1.000
_cell.length_c   1.000
_cell.angle_alpha   90.00
_cell.angle_beta   90.00
_cell.angle_gamma   90.00
#
_symmetry.space_group_name_H-M   'P 1'
#
loop_
_entity.id
_entity.type
_entity.pdbx_description
1 polymer ?
#
loop_
_entity_poly.entity_id
_entity_poly.type
_entity_poly.pdbx_seq_one_letter_code
_entity_poly.pdbx_strand_id
1 'polypeptide(L)'
;MMFLLSLFLAVHMASPCTATRLAGTFSVVPGSAGAGNIVYELRLKNTSRSTCTVTGIPGVTLLDRRGKKLPTHPFPAHPGALTAVLVTLAPGETAAATARFSPDVPGRDEPFMGGRCEPVAHTLLVRPNGGGTLRAPIRPPTPVCEHGGMSWSVLTQKR
;
A
#
# COMPACT_ATOMS: atom_id res chain seq x y z
N MET A 1 15.10 35.91 -44.97
CA MET A 1 15.36 34.53 -44.59
C MET A 1 14.96 34.39 -43.12
N MET A 2 13.72 33.92 -42.88
CA MET A 2 13.11 33.85 -41.53
C MET A 2 13.39 32.45 -40.97
N PHE A 3 14.21 32.34 -39.93
CA PHE A 3 14.44 31.09 -39.20
C PHE A 3 13.27 30.85 -38.25
N LEU A 4 12.40 29.89 -38.53
CA LEU A 4 11.39 29.37 -37.63
C LEU A 4 12.08 28.49 -36.57
N LEU A 5 12.20 29.02 -35.37
CA LEU A 5 12.68 28.29 -34.21
C LEU A 5 11.52 27.35 -33.73
N SER A 6 11.57 26.08 -34.13
CA SER A 6 10.63 25.06 -33.62
C SER A 6 10.95 24.75 -32.18
N LEU A 7 10.11 25.24 -31.28
CA LEU A 7 10.17 24.93 -29.82
C LEU A 7 9.61 23.51 -29.60
N PHE A 8 10.48 22.51 -29.53
CA PHE A 8 10.09 21.17 -29.12
C PHE A 8 9.75 21.18 -27.60
N LEU A 9 8.46 21.20 -27.27
CA LEU A 9 8.01 20.91 -25.90
C LEU A 9 8.29 19.43 -25.62
N ALA A 10 9.36 19.15 -24.90
CA ALA A 10 9.61 17.82 -24.35
C ALA A 10 8.59 17.54 -23.25
N VAL A 11 7.60 16.69 -23.53
CA VAL A 11 6.67 16.17 -22.52
C VAL A 11 7.46 15.25 -21.59
N HIS A 12 7.88 15.78 -20.43
CA HIS A 12 8.53 14.98 -19.41
C HIS A 12 7.45 14.16 -18.67
N MET A 13 7.32 12.89 -19.01
CA MET A 13 6.48 11.97 -18.24
C MET A 13 7.14 11.76 -16.86
N ALA A 14 6.37 11.94 -15.81
CA ALA A 14 6.85 11.73 -14.45
C ALA A 14 7.26 10.26 -14.24
N SER A 15 8.46 10.03 -13.68
CA SER A 15 8.97 8.68 -13.42
C SER A 15 8.23 8.01 -12.25
N PRO A 16 8.20 6.67 -12.17
CA PRO A 16 7.64 5.98 -11.00
C PRO A 16 8.33 6.40 -9.70
N CYS A 17 7.55 6.51 -8.62
CA CYS A 17 8.07 6.86 -7.30
C CYS A 17 8.93 5.72 -6.76
N THR A 18 10.15 6.00 -6.36
CA THR A 18 11.00 5.09 -5.58
C THR A 18 10.64 5.15 -4.10
N ALA A 19 10.99 4.12 -3.35
CA ALA A 19 10.75 4.06 -1.90
C ALA A 19 11.37 5.24 -1.14
N THR A 20 12.53 5.73 -1.57
CA THR A 20 13.24 6.87 -0.93
C THR A 20 12.51 8.21 -1.12
N ARG A 21 11.59 8.28 -2.06
CA ARG A 21 10.77 9.48 -2.35
C ARG A 21 9.41 9.47 -1.63
N LEU A 22 9.08 8.37 -0.98
CA LEU A 22 7.77 8.15 -0.35
C LEU A 22 7.89 8.00 1.17
N ALA A 23 6.92 8.53 1.89
CA ALA A 23 6.62 8.14 3.26
C ALA A 23 5.32 7.35 3.29
N GLY A 24 5.27 6.27 4.10
CA GLY A 24 4.12 5.39 4.20
C GLY A 24 3.55 5.31 5.60
N THR A 25 2.22 5.21 5.72
CA THR A 25 1.50 4.84 6.94
C THR A 25 0.44 3.81 6.61
N PHE A 26 0.16 2.87 7.52
CA PHE A 26 -0.89 1.88 7.36
C PHE A 26 -1.76 1.88 8.62
N SER A 27 -2.93 2.48 8.55
CA SER A 27 -3.75 2.77 9.72
C SER A 27 -5.18 2.28 9.55
N VAL A 28 -5.80 1.88 10.67
CA VAL A 28 -7.20 1.48 10.69
C VAL A 28 -8.10 2.60 10.17
N VAL A 29 -9.07 2.24 9.36
CA VAL A 29 -10.16 3.14 8.98
C VAL A 29 -11.19 3.12 10.12
N PRO A 30 -11.46 4.26 10.77
CA PRO A 30 -12.41 4.32 11.89
C PRO A 30 -13.78 3.77 11.49
N GLY A 31 -14.37 2.95 12.37
CA GLY A 31 -15.70 2.38 12.16
C GLY A 31 -15.77 1.23 11.12
N SER A 32 -14.62 0.77 10.62
CA SER A 32 -14.58 -0.29 9.60
C SER A 32 -14.64 -1.71 10.16
N ALA A 33 -14.49 -1.88 11.47
CA ALA A 33 -14.53 -3.20 12.09
C ALA A 33 -15.97 -3.76 12.10
N GLY A 34 -16.14 -5.00 11.67
CA GLY A 34 -17.43 -5.69 11.69
C GLY A 34 -17.39 -7.03 10.99
N ALA A 35 -18.24 -7.97 11.45
CA ALA A 35 -18.36 -9.32 10.90
C ALA A 35 -17.02 -10.05 10.72
N GLY A 36 -16.11 -9.94 11.70
CA GLY A 36 -14.80 -10.60 11.68
C GLY A 36 -13.78 -9.96 10.73
N ASN A 37 -14.05 -8.78 10.20
CA ASN A 37 -13.16 -8.06 9.29
C ASN A 37 -12.90 -6.63 9.75
N ILE A 38 -11.77 -6.08 9.27
CA ILE A 38 -11.37 -4.70 9.50
C ILE A 38 -10.72 -4.13 8.22
N VAL A 39 -10.78 -2.83 8.04
CA VAL A 39 -10.13 -2.14 6.92
C VAL A 39 -9.03 -1.24 7.44
N TYR A 40 -7.86 -1.35 6.82
CA TYR A 40 -6.74 -0.43 6.99
C TYR A 40 -6.49 0.32 5.69
N GLU A 41 -6.04 1.56 5.80
CA GLU A 41 -5.66 2.40 4.66
C GLU A 41 -4.14 2.58 4.64
N LEU A 42 -3.52 2.18 3.54
CA LEU A 42 -2.15 2.55 3.22
C LEU A 42 -2.17 3.93 2.56
N ARG A 43 -1.39 4.86 3.10
CA ARG A 43 -1.12 6.17 2.50
C ARG A 43 0.34 6.25 2.11
N LEU A 44 0.60 6.66 0.87
CA LEU A 44 1.93 6.90 0.32
C LEU A 44 2.03 8.38 -0.06
N LYS A 45 2.82 9.14 0.69
CA LYS A 45 3.02 10.57 0.47
C LYS A 45 4.34 10.80 -0.27
N ASN A 46 4.32 11.57 -1.35
CA ASN A 46 5.54 12.04 -2.02
C ASN A 46 6.23 13.09 -1.14
N THR A 47 7.35 12.73 -0.55
CA THR A 47 8.18 13.61 0.30
C THR A 47 9.35 14.25 -0.45
N SER A 48 9.50 13.96 -1.73
CA SER A 48 10.52 14.53 -2.59
C SER A 48 10.10 15.90 -3.15
N ARG A 49 11.04 16.56 -3.82
CA ARG A 49 10.82 17.87 -4.47
C ARG A 49 10.32 17.76 -5.91
N SER A 50 10.18 16.57 -6.44
CA SER A 50 9.77 16.34 -7.83
C SER A 50 8.58 15.40 -7.91
N THR A 51 7.75 15.63 -8.93
CA THR A 51 6.58 14.80 -9.24
C THR A 51 7.02 13.39 -9.62
N CYS A 52 6.26 12.39 -9.16
CA CYS A 52 6.42 10.99 -9.55
C CYS A 52 5.08 10.28 -9.62
N THR A 53 5.05 9.05 -10.09
CA THR A 53 3.81 8.28 -10.28
C THR A 53 3.80 6.99 -9.47
N VAL A 54 2.61 6.60 -9.02
CA VAL A 54 2.33 5.27 -8.45
C VAL A 54 1.14 4.64 -9.16
N THR A 55 1.05 3.31 -9.16
CA THR A 55 -0.07 2.61 -9.81
C THR A 55 -0.29 1.24 -9.20
N GLY A 56 -1.48 0.68 -9.41
CA GLY A 56 -1.83 -0.69 -9.07
C GLY A 56 -1.92 -0.97 -7.56
N ILE A 57 -1.59 -2.18 -7.20
CA ILE A 57 -1.45 -2.64 -5.82
C ILE A 57 0.05 -2.77 -5.56
N PRO A 58 0.63 -2.06 -4.58
CA PRO A 58 2.05 -2.17 -4.28
C PRO A 58 2.38 -3.57 -3.72
N GLY A 59 3.60 -4.03 -3.93
CA GLY A 59 4.10 -5.22 -3.25
C GLY A 59 4.19 -4.95 -1.75
N VAL A 60 3.65 -5.84 -0.92
CA VAL A 60 3.63 -5.67 0.54
C VAL A 60 4.13 -6.90 1.27
N THR A 61 4.68 -6.71 2.46
CA THR A 61 5.07 -7.78 3.38
C THR A 61 4.85 -7.31 4.82
N LEU A 62 4.17 -8.12 5.61
CA LEU A 62 3.96 -7.88 7.04
C LEU A 62 5.24 -8.23 7.82
N LEU A 63 5.59 -7.39 8.78
CA LEU A 63 6.71 -7.62 9.70
C LEU A 63 6.23 -7.53 11.14
N ASP A 64 6.75 -8.42 11.97
CA ASP A 64 6.55 -8.35 13.42
C ASP A 64 7.37 -7.20 14.06
N ARG A 65 7.30 -7.08 15.38
CA ARG A 65 8.02 -6.04 16.15
C ARG A 65 9.53 -6.12 16.00
N ARG A 66 10.08 -7.31 15.72
CA ARG A 66 11.51 -7.55 15.53
C ARG A 66 11.94 -7.42 14.06
N GLY A 67 11.01 -7.12 13.15
CA GLY A 67 11.27 -7.03 11.71
C GLY A 67 11.30 -8.39 10.99
N LYS A 68 10.86 -9.47 11.66
CA LYS A 68 10.71 -10.78 11.03
C LYS A 68 9.49 -10.76 10.10
N LYS A 69 9.63 -11.35 8.93
CA LYS A 69 8.53 -11.49 7.96
C LYS A 69 7.45 -12.43 8.51
N LEU A 70 6.21 -12.00 8.37
CA LEU A 70 5.01 -12.78 8.67
C LEU A 70 4.35 -13.25 7.38
N PRO A 71 3.48 -14.29 7.44
CA PRO A 71 2.66 -14.67 6.31
C PRO A 71 1.94 -13.45 5.73
N THR A 72 1.99 -13.29 4.41
CA THR A 72 1.44 -12.12 3.72
C THR A 72 0.92 -12.53 2.35
N HIS A 73 -0.39 -12.45 2.15
CA HIS A 73 -1.08 -12.88 0.93
C HIS A 73 -1.98 -11.75 0.41
N PRO A 74 -1.42 -10.73 -0.26
CA PRO A 74 -2.22 -9.68 -0.87
C PRO A 74 -2.92 -10.19 -2.14
N PHE A 75 -4.21 -9.87 -2.29
CA PHE A 75 -4.98 -10.16 -3.49
C PHE A 75 -5.92 -9.00 -3.83
N PRO A 76 -6.30 -8.84 -5.11
CA PRO A 76 -7.20 -7.78 -5.53
C PRO A 76 -8.58 -7.90 -4.88
N ALA A 77 -9.15 -6.79 -4.41
CA ALA A 77 -10.52 -6.75 -3.90
C ALA A 77 -11.57 -7.08 -4.99
N HIS A 78 -11.26 -6.71 -6.22
CA HIS A 78 -12.12 -6.92 -7.38
C HIS A 78 -11.33 -7.57 -8.52
N PRO A 79 -11.08 -8.90 -8.45
CA PRO A 79 -10.38 -9.60 -9.53
C PRO A 79 -11.17 -9.51 -10.82
N GLY A 80 -10.51 -9.18 -11.94
CA GLY A 80 -11.12 -9.01 -13.25
C GLY A 80 -11.73 -7.63 -13.54
N ALA A 81 -11.93 -6.77 -12.53
CA ALA A 81 -12.39 -5.38 -12.68
C ALA A 81 -11.26 -4.36 -12.51
N LEU A 82 -10.00 -4.80 -12.58
CA LEU A 82 -8.83 -3.96 -12.29
C LEU A 82 -8.56 -3.00 -13.44
N THR A 83 -8.93 -1.75 -13.23
CA THR A 83 -8.29 -0.64 -13.91
C THR A 83 -7.21 -0.09 -12.99
N ALA A 84 -5.96 -0.46 -13.21
CA ALA A 84 -4.85 0.20 -12.57
C ALA A 84 -4.84 1.67 -13.03
N VAL A 85 -5.00 2.60 -12.09
CA VAL A 85 -4.96 4.03 -12.38
C VAL A 85 -3.53 4.51 -12.16
N LEU A 86 -2.99 5.25 -13.14
CA LEU A 86 -1.73 5.95 -12.95
C LEU A 86 -2.01 7.20 -12.11
N VAL A 87 -1.49 7.21 -10.88
CA VAL A 87 -1.63 8.34 -9.95
C VAL A 87 -0.37 9.19 -10.00
N THR A 88 -0.49 10.43 -10.41
CA THR A 88 0.59 11.41 -10.39
C THR A 88 0.60 12.12 -9.05
N LEU A 89 1.74 12.13 -8.38
CA LEU A 89 1.94 12.76 -7.08
C LEU A 89 2.93 13.91 -7.19
N ALA A 90 2.45 15.13 -7.11
CA ALA A 90 3.29 16.29 -6.88
C ALA A 90 3.94 16.23 -5.48
N PRO A 91 4.97 17.04 -5.17
CA PRO A 91 5.52 17.13 -3.83
C PRO A 91 4.44 17.37 -2.77
N GLY A 92 4.41 16.53 -1.74
CA GLY A 92 3.43 16.60 -0.65
C GLY A 92 2.10 15.89 -0.90
N GLU A 93 1.80 15.50 -2.13
CA GLU A 93 0.56 14.76 -2.44
C GLU A 93 0.62 13.30 -2.00
N THR A 94 -0.56 12.71 -1.81
CA THR A 94 -0.73 11.37 -1.24
C THR A 94 -1.59 10.49 -2.15
N ALA A 95 -1.17 9.26 -2.36
CA ALA A 95 -2.02 8.18 -2.86
C ALA A 95 -2.44 7.25 -1.71
N ALA A 96 -3.60 6.64 -1.82
CA ALA A 96 -4.09 5.69 -0.84
C ALA A 96 -4.66 4.42 -1.48
N ALA A 97 -4.53 3.31 -0.76
CA ALA A 97 -5.19 2.04 -1.05
C ALA A 97 -5.69 1.43 0.27
N THR A 98 -6.79 0.71 0.21
CA THR A 98 -7.35 0.02 1.38
C THR A 98 -7.07 -1.47 1.32
N ALA A 99 -6.82 -2.05 2.49
CA ALA A 99 -6.74 -3.50 2.69
C ALA A 99 -7.81 -3.94 3.67
N ARG A 100 -8.61 -4.93 3.30
CA ARG A 100 -9.58 -5.60 4.16
C ARG A 100 -9.05 -6.97 4.54
N PHE A 101 -9.08 -7.30 5.81
CA PHE A 101 -8.60 -8.58 6.35
C PHE A 101 -9.30 -8.93 7.66
N SER A 102 -9.11 -10.18 8.11
CA SER A 102 -9.56 -10.63 9.43
C SER A 102 -8.44 -10.48 10.47
N PRO A 103 -8.67 -9.78 11.59
CA PRO A 103 -7.70 -9.69 12.68
C PRO A 103 -7.81 -10.81 13.71
N ASP A 104 -8.94 -11.56 13.74
CA ASP A 104 -9.33 -12.44 14.84
C ASP A 104 -10.05 -13.72 14.41
N VAL A 105 -10.38 -13.91 13.16
CA VAL A 105 -11.00 -15.13 12.64
C VAL A 105 -9.96 -15.92 11.86
N PRO A 106 -9.56 -17.12 12.31
CA PRO A 106 -8.57 -17.94 11.62
C PRO A 106 -9.10 -18.49 10.31
N GLY A 107 -8.20 -18.64 9.35
CA GLY A 107 -8.47 -19.38 8.11
C GLY A 107 -8.51 -20.89 8.35
N ARG A 108 -8.79 -21.64 7.27
CA ARG A 108 -8.73 -23.11 7.30
C ARG A 108 -7.31 -23.55 7.69
N ASP A 109 -7.24 -24.51 8.63
CA ASP A 109 -5.97 -25.09 9.12
C ASP A 109 -5.00 -24.09 9.78
N GLU A 110 -5.48 -22.90 10.12
CA GLU A 110 -4.70 -21.91 10.82
C GLU A 110 -4.87 -22.12 12.35
N PRO A 111 -3.77 -22.28 13.11
CA PRO A 111 -3.87 -22.49 14.54
C PRO A 111 -4.42 -21.23 15.24
N PHE A 112 -5.35 -21.42 16.17
CA PHE A 112 -5.89 -20.34 17.00
C PHE A 112 -5.40 -20.51 18.45
N MET A 113 -4.20 -20.00 18.72
CA MET A 113 -3.55 -20.15 20.03
C MET A 113 -3.58 -18.84 20.81
N GLY A 114 -4.09 -18.88 22.03
CA GLY A 114 -4.15 -17.71 22.92
C GLY A 114 -4.98 -16.55 22.37
N GLY A 115 -6.04 -16.85 21.60
CA GLY A 115 -6.90 -15.83 20.99
C GLY A 115 -6.32 -15.16 19.75
N ARG A 116 -5.28 -15.75 19.14
CA ARG A 116 -4.65 -15.22 17.91
C ARG A 116 -4.36 -16.34 16.93
N CYS A 117 -4.60 -16.04 15.66
CA CYS A 117 -4.28 -16.90 14.52
C CYS A 117 -2.86 -16.68 13.99
N GLU A 118 -2.37 -15.42 14.04
CA GLU A 118 -1.05 -15.02 13.57
C GLU A 118 -0.37 -14.08 14.57
N PRO A 119 0.97 -13.97 14.55
CA PRO A 119 1.67 -12.96 15.32
C PRO A 119 1.24 -11.53 14.91
N VAL A 120 1.34 -10.61 15.86
CA VAL A 120 0.99 -9.21 15.63
C VAL A 120 1.96 -8.56 14.64
N ALA A 121 1.42 -8.03 13.56
CA ALA A 121 2.15 -7.21 12.59
C ALA A 121 2.28 -5.77 13.11
N HIS A 122 3.49 -5.23 13.05
CA HIS A 122 3.84 -3.87 13.49
C HIS A 122 4.23 -2.95 12.35
N THR A 123 4.70 -3.52 11.24
CA THR A 123 5.18 -2.77 10.09
C THR A 123 4.71 -3.44 8.80
N LEU A 124 4.22 -2.65 7.87
CA LEU A 124 4.02 -3.05 6.49
C LEU A 124 5.26 -2.59 5.68
N LEU A 125 6.00 -3.55 5.14
CA LEU A 125 7.06 -3.26 4.18
C LEU A 125 6.41 -3.09 2.81
N VAL A 126 6.63 -1.96 2.16
CA VAL A 126 6.00 -1.61 0.87
C VAL A 126 7.05 -1.49 -0.22
N ARG A 127 6.79 -2.08 -1.38
CA ARG A 127 7.61 -1.96 -2.59
C ARG A 127 6.83 -1.19 -3.65
N PRO A 128 7.14 0.09 -3.88
CA PRO A 128 6.51 0.88 -4.93
C PRO A 128 7.04 0.50 -6.32
N ASN A 129 6.33 0.95 -7.36
CA ASN A 129 6.67 0.64 -8.76
C ASN A 129 8.05 1.13 -9.19
N GLY A 130 8.55 2.23 -8.59
CA GLY A 130 9.88 2.77 -8.88
C GLY A 130 11.02 2.05 -8.19
N GLY A 131 10.73 1.01 -7.41
CA GLY A 131 11.72 0.19 -6.74
C GLY A 131 12.08 0.64 -5.32
N GLY A 132 12.89 -0.19 -4.67
CA GLY A 132 13.22 -0.06 -3.25
C GLY A 132 12.12 -0.54 -2.32
N THR A 133 12.34 -0.42 -1.02
CA THR A 133 11.36 -0.76 0.02
C THR A 133 11.26 0.36 1.04
N LEU A 134 10.05 0.66 1.49
CA LEU A 134 9.81 1.58 2.61
C LEU A 134 9.01 0.88 3.71
N ARG A 135 9.12 1.39 4.92
CA ARG A 135 8.41 0.89 6.09
C ARG A 135 7.23 1.79 6.42
N ALA A 136 6.02 1.23 6.42
CA ALA A 136 4.81 1.91 6.86
C ALA A 136 4.42 1.32 8.24
N PRO A 137 4.47 2.11 9.34
CA PRO A 137 4.02 1.63 10.64
C PRO A 137 2.53 1.27 10.60
N ILE A 138 2.18 0.13 11.21
CA ILE A 138 0.80 -0.34 11.33
C ILE A 138 0.18 0.26 12.60
N ARG A 139 -0.94 0.96 12.48
CA ARG A 139 -1.57 1.69 13.58
C ARG A 139 -3.08 1.43 13.68
N PRO A 140 -3.53 0.77 14.76
CA PRO A 140 -2.73 0.01 15.75
C PRO A 140 -2.10 -1.23 15.14
N PRO A 141 -1.05 -1.81 15.76
CA PRO A 141 -0.54 -3.13 15.38
C PRO A 141 -1.64 -4.19 15.49
N THR A 142 -1.66 -5.16 14.58
CA THR A 142 -2.75 -6.12 14.48
C THR A 142 -2.27 -7.45 13.91
N PRO A 143 -2.85 -8.59 14.32
CA PRO A 143 -2.72 -9.83 13.56
C PRO A 143 -3.40 -9.69 12.20
N VAL A 144 -2.95 -10.45 11.23
CA VAL A 144 -3.62 -10.64 9.94
C VAL A 144 -3.80 -12.14 9.75
N CYS A 145 -5.00 -12.61 10.05
CA CYS A 145 -5.39 -14.03 9.98
C CYS A 145 -5.54 -14.50 8.53
N GLU A 146 -6.04 -15.71 8.36
CA GLU A 146 -6.15 -16.35 7.04
C GLU A 146 -4.81 -16.42 6.32
N HIS A 147 -3.74 -16.79 7.08
CA HIS A 147 -2.36 -16.85 6.58
C HIS A 147 -1.86 -15.53 5.99
N GLY A 148 -2.28 -14.41 6.57
CA GLY A 148 -1.92 -13.07 6.08
C GLY A 148 -2.73 -12.62 4.88
N GLY A 149 -3.92 -13.17 4.68
CA GLY A 149 -4.84 -12.83 3.58
C GLY A 149 -5.33 -11.38 3.67
N MET A 150 -5.09 -10.59 2.63
CA MET A 150 -5.53 -9.19 2.57
C MET A 150 -6.10 -8.88 1.19
N SER A 151 -7.34 -8.41 1.16
CA SER A 151 -8.03 -7.92 -0.03
C SER A 151 -7.74 -6.45 -0.26
N TRP A 152 -7.07 -6.11 -1.37
CA TRP A 152 -6.56 -4.77 -1.65
C TRP A 152 -7.33 -4.03 -2.75
N SER A 153 -7.62 -2.75 -2.52
CA SER A 153 -7.96 -1.81 -3.60
C SER A 153 -6.68 -1.35 -4.32
N VAL A 154 -6.83 -0.84 -5.54
CA VAL A 154 -5.74 -0.14 -6.24
C VAL A 154 -5.46 1.20 -5.58
N LEU A 155 -4.24 1.72 -5.76
CA LEU A 155 -3.87 3.07 -5.36
C LEU A 155 -4.69 4.10 -6.13
N THR A 156 -5.23 5.07 -5.41
CA THR A 156 -5.94 6.24 -5.95
C THR A 156 -5.41 7.52 -5.30
N GLN A 157 -5.60 8.66 -5.94
CA GLN A 157 -5.21 9.94 -5.35
C GLN A 157 -6.09 10.25 -4.14
N LYS A 158 -5.46 10.61 -3.03
CA LYS A 158 -6.15 11.06 -1.80
C LYS A 158 -6.21 12.58 -1.81
N ARG A 159 -7.41 13.11 -1.81
CA ARG A 159 -7.65 14.54 -1.62
C ARG A 159 -7.75 14.92 -0.15
#